data_4dae7f27643e1d9d17db3b6ddf942a97
#
_entry.id   4dae7f27643e1d9d17db3b6ddf942a97
#
_cell.length_a   1.000
_cell.length_b   1.000
_cell.length_c   1.000
_cell.angle_alpha   90.00
_cell.angle_beta   90.00
_cell.angle_gamma   90.00
#
_symmetry.space_group_name_H-M   'P 1'
#
loop_
_entity.id
_entity.type
_entity.pdbx_description
1 polymer ?
#
loop_
_entity_poly.entity_id
_entity_poly.type
_entity_poly.pdbx_seq_one_letter_code
_entity_poly.pdbx_strand_id
1 'polypeptide(L)'
;MSITKSPIIEQLTAGMQLIYDGNRLFTVDDDLATQFKSGDHLVFVSGFDRPIIIPKQSIDLVGAEIQLAKDGFYSLGRVSNDAINGFYDAFSANLMNDDIWSKIQDVNDEDVQAAKAKGRSITRLVADDKCRKNMAAGLLDFKNQQVERVSAISDIHHDGWSVDLLKSPLGVVGFVFEGRPNVIADATGVLKSGNSVVFRVGRDALKTAKAIVEEALYPALDLVGISRNAIRLIESPERSTAWALFSNSNLNLAVARGSGEAVRMLGGIAQQYGIPVSLHGTGGAWMMTNESTDLSRLHDAILGSLDRKVCNTLNTLCLLKSEVEAQLPVVLNALKSAGEHLNQPYKVHVETNSATYFSDDDFSAKVSVERATGIIEEPQFEKIDESNLGTEWEWEKTPEVTIVVVDSVANAIRLFNQYSPQFVASLITQSQLELIDFFGQVNAPFVGNGMTRWVDGQYALNSPELGLSNWENGRFLARSAILSGDSVYTTRLKMNQVQSDLKR
;
A
#
# COMPACT_ATOMS: atom_id res chain seq x y z
N MET A 1 -28.17 -28.77 -16.98
CA MET A 1 -27.21 -28.58 -18.08
C MET A 1 -25.86 -29.06 -17.61
N SER A 2 -25.29 -30.08 -18.23
CA SER A 2 -23.91 -30.52 -17.98
C SER A 2 -23.00 -29.40 -18.52
N ILE A 3 -22.35 -28.68 -17.64
CA ILE A 3 -21.29 -27.73 -18.04
C ILE A 3 -20.13 -28.60 -18.45
N THR A 4 -19.95 -28.81 -19.75
CA THR A 4 -18.71 -29.36 -20.30
C THR A 4 -17.58 -28.39 -19.93
N LYS A 5 -16.61 -28.85 -19.11
CA LYS A 5 -15.42 -28.06 -18.79
C LYS A 5 -14.75 -27.70 -20.12
N SER A 6 -14.49 -26.41 -20.32
CA SER A 6 -13.70 -25.96 -21.47
C SER A 6 -12.34 -26.64 -21.48
N PRO A 7 -11.78 -27.01 -22.65
CA PRO A 7 -10.45 -27.58 -22.73
C PRO A 7 -9.42 -26.60 -22.15
N ILE A 8 -8.45 -27.12 -21.42
CA ILE A 8 -7.33 -26.36 -20.87
C ILE A 8 -6.22 -26.30 -21.91
N ILE A 9 -5.56 -25.14 -22.06
CA ILE A 9 -4.37 -25.02 -22.88
C ILE A 9 -3.22 -25.73 -22.15
N GLU A 10 -2.72 -26.81 -22.77
CA GLU A 10 -1.59 -27.58 -22.21
C GLU A 10 -0.26 -27.20 -22.85
N GLN A 11 -0.28 -26.58 -24.04
CA GLN A 11 0.89 -26.16 -24.79
C GLN A 11 0.58 -24.90 -25.58
N LEU A 12 1.54 -23.99 -25.63
CA LEU A 12 1.53 -22.85 -26.55
C LEU A 12 2.45 -23.13 -27.74
N THR A 13 2.04 -22.66 -28.93
CA THR A 13 2.88 -22.69 -30.12
C THR A 13 3.04 -21.30 -30.69
N ALA A 14 4.23 -20.98 -31.20
CA ALA A 14 4.46 -19.70 -31.84
C ALA A 14 3.46 -19.46 -32.99
N GLY A 15 2.97 -18.25 -33.12
CA GLY A 15 1.92 -17.87 -34.05
C GLY A 15 0.48 -18.14 -33.58
N MET A 16 0.27 -18.85 -32.46
CA MET A 16 -1.06 -19.02 -31.86
C MET A 16 -1.66 -17.65 -31.49
N GLN A 17 -2.95 -17.44 -31.80
CA GLN A 17 -3.68 -16.23 -31.49
C GLN A 17 -4.51 -16.40 -30.23
N LEU A 18 -4.30 -15.51 -29.24
CA LEU A 18 -5.04 -15.50 -27.99
C LEU A 18 -5.86 -14.20 -27.92
N ILE A 19 -7.11 -14.31 -27.52
CA ILE A 19 -7.97 -13.13 -27.30
C ILE A 19 -7.80 -12.64 -25.86
N TYR A 20 -7.63 -11.33 -25.68
CA TYR A 20 -7.59 -10.68 -24.39
C TYR A 20 -8.27 -9.31 -24.42
N ASP A 21 -8.56 -8.72 -23.27
CA ASP A 21 -9.25 -7.42 -23.13
C ASP A 21 -10.48 -7.28 -24.06
N GLY A 22 -11.26 -8.35 -24.18
CA GLY A 22 -12.49 -8.43 -24.98
C GLY A 22 -12.26 -8.70 -26.46
N ASN A 23 -11.52 -7.87 -27.19
CA ASN A 23 -11.37 -7.97 -28.64
C ASN A 23 -9.93 -7.74 -29.16
N ARG A 24 -8.94 -7.75 -28.28
CA ARG A 24 -7.54 -7.65 -28.67
C ARG A 24 -6.97 -9.04 -28.95
N LEU A 25 -6.07 -9.12 -29.90
CA LEU A 25 -5.37 -10.34 -30.26
C LEU A 25 -3.91 -10.22 -29.83
N PHE A 26 -3.43 -11.23 -29.11
CA PHE A 26 -2.02 -11.42 -28.78
C PHE A 26 -1.49 -12.61 -29.59
N THR A 27 -0.40 -12.40 -30.31
CA THR A 27 0.30 -13.48 -31.04
C THR A 27 1.39 -14.05 -30.14
N VAL A 28 1.30 -15.34 -29.85
CA VAL A 28 2.31 -16.08 -29.07
C VAL A 28 3.65 -16.06 -29.81
N ASP A 29 4.69 -15.55 -29.18
CA ASP A 29 6.05 -15.58 -29.67
C ASP A 29 6.78 -16.87 -29.26
N ASP A 30 7.96 -17.12 -29.83
CA ASP A 30 8.77 -18.32 -29.56
C ASP A 30 9.21 -18.41 -28.09
N ASP A 31 9.48 -17.27 -27.46
CA ASP A 31 9.89 -17.17 -26.06
C ASP A 31 8.77 -17.63 -25.12
N LEU A 32 7.55 -17.09 -25.29
CA LEU A 32 6.39 -17.48 -24.50
C LEU A 32 6.01 -18.96 -24.73
N ALA A 33 6.06 -19.42 -25.99
CA ALA A 33 5.78 -20.81 -26.33
C ALA A 33 6.78 -21.80 -25.67
N THR A 34 8.04 -21.39 -25.55
CA THR A 34 9.10 -22.22 -24.93
C THR A 34 8.99 -22.23 -23.41
N GLN A 35 8.59 -21.08 -22.79
CA GLN A 35 8.49 -20.93 -21.34
C GLN A 35 7.27 -21.64 -20.75
N PHE A 36 6.13 -21.63 -21.46
CA PHE A 36 4.88 -22.20 -20.98
C PHE A 36 4.94 -23.73 -20.93
N LYS A 37 4.53 -24.29 -19.80
CA LYS A 37 4.46 -25.74 -19.58
C LYS A 37 3.04 -26.15 -19.18
N SER A 38 2.70 -27.43 -19.45
CA SER A 38 1.42 -27.97 -19.03
C SER A 38 1.16 -27.78 -17.53
N GLY A 39 0.01 -27.23 -17.19
CA GLY A 39 -0.38 -26.88 -15.83
C GLY A 39 -0.01 -25.47 -15.39
N ASP A 40 0.75 -24.72 -16.18
CA ASP A 40 0.97 -23.30 -15.93
C ASP A 40 -0.30 -22.49 -16.22
N HIS A 41 -0.49 -21.35 -15.56
CA HIS A 41 -1.53 -20.41 -15.88
C HIS A 41 -0.98 -19.24 -16.69
N LEU A 42 -1.70 -18.89 -17.77
CA LEU A 42 -1.44 -17.70 -18.55
C LEU A 42 -2.43 -16.61 -18.17
N VAL A 43 -1.95 -15.45 -17.71
CA VAL A 43 -2.78 -14.37 -17.24
C VAL A 43 -2.47 -13.10 -18.02
N PHE A 44 -3.49 -12.51 -18.63
CA PHE A 44 -3.45 -11.18 -19.22
C PHE A 44 -3.93 -10.17 -18.18
N VAL A 45 -3.14 -9.14 -17.92
CA VAL A 45 -3.53 -8.05 -17.02
C VAL A 45 -3.76 -6.80 -17.85
N SER A 46 -4.91 -6.17 -17.70
CA SER A 46 -5.27 -4.95 -18.45
C SER A 46 -4.23 -3.85 -18.23
N GLY A 47 -3.82 -3.17 -19.31
CA GLY A 47 -2.76 -2.16 -19.29
C GLY A 47 -1.35 -2.71 -19.35
N PHE A 48 -1.17 -4.04 -19.56
CA PHE A 48 0.10 -4.67 -19.86
C PHE A 48 0.01 -5.39 -21.21
N ASP A 49 1.00 -5.16 -22.06
CA ASP A 49 0.97 -5.65 -23.45
C ASP A 49 1.33 -7.15 -23.59
N ARG A 50 1.86 -7.75 -22.53
CA ARG A 50 2.32 -9.14 -22.54
C ARG A 50 1.70 -9.93 -21.38
N PRO A 51 1.24 -11.17 -21.63
CA PRO A 51 0.76 -12.04 -20.57
C PRO A 51 1.90 -12.49 -19.66
N ILE A 52 1.54 -12.83 -18.43
CA ILE A 52 2.45 -13.47 -17.48
C ILE A 52 2.15 -14.97 -17.39
N ILE A 53 3.21 -15.76 -17.20
CA ILE A 53 3.10 -17.17 -16.87
C ILE A 53 3.20 -17.32 -15.35
N ILE A 54 2.19 -17.97 -14.75
CA ILE A 54 2.26 -18.41 -13.36
C ILE A 54 2.59 -19.92 -13.39
N PRO A 55 3.83 -20.31 -13.03
CA PRO A 55 4.24 -21.70 -13.08
C PRO A 55 3.40 -22.58 -12.15
N LYS A 56 3.07 -23.79 -12.59
CA LYS A 56 2.35 -24.79 -11.80
C LYS A 56 2.97 -25.00 -10.42
N GLN A 57 4.30 -25.05 -10.33
CA GLN A 57 5.01 -25.18 -9.07
C GLN A 57 4.68 -24.06 -8.08
N SER A 58 4.56 -22.81 -8.56
CA SER A 58 4.17 -21.66 -7.75
C SER A 58 2.72 -21.75 -7.31
N ILE A 59 1.83 -22.22 -8.19
CA ILE A 59 0.41 -22.42 -7.90
C ILE A 59 0.23 -23.48 -6.81
N ASP A 60 0.91 -24.62 -6.94
CA ASP A 60 0.83 -25.73 -6.00
C ASP A 60 1.38 -25.35 -4.62
N LEU A 61 2.58 -24.70 -4.59
CA LEU A 61 3.19 -24.21 -3.35
C LEU A 61 2.27 -23.25 -2.60
N VAL A 62 1.81 -22.22 -3.30
CA VAL A 62 0.96 -21.18 -2.69
C VAL A 62 -0.41 -21.73 -2.31
N GLY A 63 -0.97 -22.63 -3.13
CA GLY A 63 -2.23 -23.29 -2.82
C GLY A 63 -2.18 -24.09 -1.52
N ALA A 64 -1.05 -24.78 -1.26
CA ALA A 64 -0.82 -25.49 -0.01
C ALA A 64 -0.77 -24.53 1.20
N GLU A 65 -0.04 -23.41 1.09
CA GLU A 65 0.06 -22.41 2.17
C GLU A 65 -1.30 -21.75 2.47
N ILE A 66 -2.09 -21.44 1.44
CA ILE A 66 -3.45 -20.90 1.61
C ILE A 66 -4.37 -21.90 2.28
N GLN A 67 -4.27 -23.19 1.93
CA GLN A 67 -5.08 -24.22 2.59
C GLN A 67 -4.74 -24.32 4.08
N LEU A 68 -3.45 -24.31 4.44
CA LEU A 68 -3.04 -24.29 5.84
C LEU A 68 -3.58 -23.03 6.55
N ALA A 69 -3.47 -21.85 5.93
CA ALA A 69 -4.01 -20.62 6.51
C ALA A 69 -5.55 -20.66 6.69
N LYS A 70 -6.26 -21.35 5.80
CA LYS A 70 -7.72 -21.56 5.93
C LYS A 70 -8.04 -22.44 7.14
N ASP A 71 -7.27 -23.50 7.37
CA ASP A 71 -7.40 -24.33 8.57
C ASP A 71 -7.06 -23.51 9.82
N GLY A 72 -6.03 -22.66 9.75
CA GLY A 72 -5.69 -21.69 10.78
C GLY A 72 -6.84 -20.72 11.09
N PHE A 73 -7.49 -20.19 10.07
CA PHE A 73 -8.66 -19.32 10.21
C PHE A 73 -9.80 -20.00 10.98
N TYR A 74 -10.14 -21.23 10.63
CA TYR A 74 -11.19 -21.98 11.35
C TYR A 74 -10.79 -22.24 12.81
N SER A 75 -9.52 -22.47 13.10
CA SER A 75 -9.04 -22.65 14.47
C SER A 75 -9.15 -21.38 15.31
N LEU A 76 -8.91 -20.20 14.72
CA LEU A 76 -9.01 -18.88 15.38
C LEU A 76 -10.42 -18.59 15.91
N GLY A 77 -11.46 -19.18 15.33
CA GLY A 77 -12.84 -19.05 15.82
C GLY A 77 -13.05 -19.51 17.26
N ARG A 78 -12.15 -20.35 17.79
CA ARG A 78 -12.17 -20.87 19.17
C ARG A 78 -11.17 -20.19 20.10
N VAL A 79 -10.31 -19.33 19.58
CA VAL A 79 -9.28 -18.63 20.35
C VAL A 79 -9.88 -17.44 21.06
N SER A 80 -9.54 -17.21 22.31
CA SER A 80 -10.00 -16.03 23.07
C SER A 80 -9.28 -14.76 22.64
N ASN A 81 -9.87 -13.59 22.93
CA ASN A 81 -9.20 -12.30 22.72
C ASN A 81 -7.93 -12.17 23.59
N ASP A 82 -7.96 -12.75 24.80
CA ASP A 82 -6.80 -12.74 25.70
C ASP A 82 -5.63 -13.55 25.12
N ALA A 83 -5.90 -14.69 24.46
CA ALA A 83 -4.84 -15.45 23.78
C ALA A 83 -4.24 -14.67 22.62
N ILE A 84 -5.05 -13.93 21.81
CA ILE A 84 -4.54 -13.05 20.76
C ILE A 84 -3.72 -11.90 21.36
N ASN A 85 -4.17 -11.27 22.43
CA ASN A 85 -3.41 -10.23 23.11
C ASN A 85 -2.10 -10.79 23.69
N GLY A 86 -2.15 -11.98 24.29
CA GLY A 86 -0.97 -12.69 24.78
C GLY A 86 0.04 -13.03 23.69
N PHE A 87 -0.43 -13.33 22.46
CA PHE A 87 0.45 -13.51 21.30
C PHE A 87 1.25 -12.24 20.99
N TYR A 88 0.60 -11.06 20.97
CA TYR A 88 1.31 -9.80 20.72
C TYR A 88 2.32 -9.48 21.81
N ASP A 89 1.99 -9.74 23.09
CA ASP A 89 2.94 -9.60 24.20
C ASP A 89 4.16 -10.53 24.02
N ALA A 90 3.90 -11.80 23.73
CA ALA A 90 4.96 -12.79 23.59
C ALA A 90 5.85 -12.50 22.37
N PHE A 91 5.25 -12.13 21.23
CA PHE A 91 6.02 -11.83 20.03
C PHE A 91 6.85 -10.55 20.21
N SER A 92 6.29 -9.49 20.82
CA SER A 92 7.03 -8.29 21.19
C SER A 92 8.18 -8.60 22.14
N ALA A 93 7.95 -9.41 23.17
CA ALA A 93 8.98 -9.83 24.12
C ALA A 93 10.09 -10.67 23.45
N ASN A 94 9.73 -11.59 22.55
CA ASN A 94 10.72 -12.37 21.79
C ASN A 94 11.60 -11.48 20.90
N LEU A 95 11.02 -10.49 20.22
CA LEU A 95 11.79 -9.52 19.45
C LEU A 95 12.74 -8.71 20.34
N MET A 96 12.32 -8.36 21.57
CA MET A 96 13.12 -7.60 22.53
C MET A 96 14.09 -8.45 23.34
N ASN A 97 14.13 -9.76 23.15
CA ASN A 97 15.12 -10.67 23.73
C ASN A 97 16.42 -10.61 22.91
N ASP A 98 17.54 -10.27 23.56
CA ASP A 98 18.82 -10.07 22.87
C ASP A 98 19.39 -11.35 22.25
N ASP A 99 19.18 -12.52 22.86
CA ASP A 99 19.67 -13.81 22.32
C ASP A 99 18.89 -14.20 21.05
N ILE A 100 17.59 -13.92 21.01
CA ILE A 100 16.74 -14.14 19.82
C ILE A 100 17.09 -13.13 18.74
N TRP A 101 17.19 -11.84 19.11
CA TRP A 101 17.48 -10.78 18.15
C TRP A 101 18.86 -10.92 17.52
N SER A 102 19.88 -11.35 18.25
CA SER A 102 21.21 -11.60 17.70
C SER A 102 21.17 -12.61 16.55
N LYS A 103 20.43 -13.71 16.69
CA LYS A 103 20.26 -14.69 15.61
C LYS A 103 19.58 -14.10 14.37
N ILE A 104 18.56 -13.27 14.57
CA ILE A 104 17.85 -12.59 13.48
C ILE A 104 18.80 -11.61 12.78
N GLN A 105 19.61 -10.88 13.55
CA GLN A 105 20.56 -9.90 13.04
C GLN A 105 21.68 -10.53 12.22
N ASP A 106 22.23 -11.67 12.68
CA ASP A 106 23.22 -12.42 11.91
C ASP A 106 22.71 -12.79 10.51
N VAL A 107 21.46 -13.26 10.41
CA VAL A 107 20.80 -13.57 9.13
C VAL A 107 20.51 -12.31 8.31
N ASN A 108 20.13 -11.21 8.96
CA ASN A 108 19.92 -9.94 8.29
C ASN A 108 21.19 -9.38 7.66
N ASP A 109 22.31 -9.51 8.36
CA ASP A 109 23.61 -9.09 7.84
C ASP A 109 23.98 -9.84 6.55
N GLU A 110 23.65 -11.14 6.43
CA GLU A 110 23.81 -11.90 5.18
C GLU A 110 22.95 -11.32 4.05
N ASP A 111 21.66 -11.03 4.33
CA ASP A 111 20.75 -10.46 3.35
C ASP A 111 21.23 -9.07 2.88
N VAL A 112 21.69 -8.23 3.82
CA VAL A 112 22.24 -6.89 3.55
C VAL A 112 23.50 -6.99 2.69
N GLN A 113 24.44 -7.90 3.00
CA GLN A 113 25.66 -8.10 2.21
C GLN A 113 25.32 -8.60 0.79
N ALA A 114 24.38 -9.55 0.68
CA ALA A 114 23.94 -10.06 -0.62
C ALA A 114 23.25 -8.98 -1.49
N ALA A 115 22.50 -8.06 -0.89
CA ALA A 115 21.89 -6.91 -1.58
C ALA A 115 22.94 -5.91 -2.04
N LYS A 116 23.91 -5.55 -1.16
CA LYS A 116 25.06 -4.69 -1.50
C LYS A 116 25.87 -5.22 -2.67
N ALA A 117 26.18 -6.50 -2.66
CA ALA A 117 26.95 -7.17 -3.73
C ALA A 117 26.25 -7.10 -5.10
N LYS A 118 24.91 -6.91 -5.12
CA LYS A 118 24.09 -6.75 -6.32
C LYS A 118 23.81 -5.28 -6.66
N GLY A 119 24.41 -4.32 -5.96
CA GLY A 119 24.19 -2.88 -6.15
C GLY A 119 22.78 -2.41 -5.80
N ARG A 120 22.08 -3.12 -4.90
CA ARG A 120 20.71 -2.75 -4.48
C ARG A 120 20.71 -1.87 -3.23
N SER A 121 19.71 -1.01 -3.10
CA SER A 121 19.50 -0.20 -1.89
C SER A 121 19.27 -1.10 -0.68
N ILE A 122 19.95 -0.77 0.42
CA ILE A 122 19.84 -1.49 1.69
C ILE A 122 19.09 -0.71 2.77
N THR A 123 18.77 0.56 2.52
CA THR A 123 18.20 1.49 3.50
C THR A 123 16.96 0.93 4.21
N ARG A 124 16.15 0.16 3.47
CA ARG A 124 14.92 -0.45 4.00
C ARG A 124 15.11 -1.90 4.46
N LEU A 125 16.28 -2.49 4.20
CA LEU A 125 16.56 -3.89 4.45
C LEU A 125 17.20 -4.12 5.83
N VAL A 126 17.94 -3.12 6.34
CA VAL A 126 18.66 -3.22 7.62
C VAL A 126 17.67 -3.36 8.77
N ALA A 127 17.82 -4.45 9.53
CA ALA A 127 17.11 -4.70 10.78
C ALA A 127 17.95 -4.22 11.98
N ASP A 128 18.00 -2.90 12.17
CA ASP A 128 18.72 -2.27 13.30
C ASP A 128 17.84 -2.27 14.58
N ASP A 129 18.41 -1.77 15.66
CA ASP A 129 17.73 -1.66 16.96
C ASP A 129 16.50 -0.73 16.89
N LYS A 130 16.49 0.26 15.99
CA LYS A 130 15.31 1.11 15.74
C LYS A 130 14.21 0.30 15.06
N CYS A 131 14.53 -0.50 14.07
CA CYS A 131 13.59 -1.41 13.41
C CYS A 131 12.99 -2.39 14.43
N ARG A 132 13.82 -3.02 15.25
CA ARG A 132 13.44 -3.92 16.35
C ARG A 132 12.40 -3.27 17.28
N LYS A 133 12.72 -2.09 17.81
CA LYS A 133 11.84 -1.34 18.73
C LYS A 133 10.52 -0.94 18.06
N ASN A 134 10.56 -0.51 16.80
CA ASN A 134 9.37 -0.15 16.08
C ASN A 134 8.45 -1.36 15.83
N MET A 135 9.00 -2.53 15.50
CA MET A 135 8.22 -3.76 15.37
C MET A 135 7.56 -4.13 16.71
N ALA A 136 8.31 -4.12 17.80
CA ALA A 136 7.78 -4.43 19.13
C ALA A 136 6.68 -3.44 19.55
N ALA A 137 6.87 -2.16 19.32
CA ALA A 137 5.86 -1.12 19.61
C ALA A 137 4.60 -1.32 18.77
N GLY A 138 4.72 -1.58 17.44
CA GLY A 138 3.58 -1.83 16.57
C GLY A 138 2.76 -3.05 17.00
N LEU A 139 3.40 -4.12 17.51
CA LEU A 139 2.70 -5.27 18.05
C LEU A 139 1.89 -4.91 19.31
N LEU A 140 2.45 -4.08 20.20
CA LEU A 140 1.73 -3.60 21.38
C LEU A 140 0.58 -2.64 21.02
N ASP A 141 0.74 -1.85 19.96
CA ASP A 141 -0.33 -1.02 19.45
C ASP A 141 -1.49 -1.88 18.92
N PHE A 142 -1.22 -2.97 18.17
CA PHE A 142 -2.26 -3.94 17.80
C PHE A 142 -2.95 -4.57 19.02
N LYS A 143 -2.19 -4.95 20.04
CA LYS A 143 -2.75 -5.45 21.29
C LYS A 143 -3.73 -4.46 21.92
N ASN A 144 -3.35 -3.18 21.95
CA ASN A 144 -4.11 -2.12 22.64
C ASN A 144 -5.36 -1.68 21.85
N GLN A 145 -5.49 -2.04 20.57
CA GLN A 145 -6.71 -1.77 19.82
C GLN A 145 -7.92 -2.43 20.47
N GLN A 146 -8.97 -1.64 20.69
CA GLN A 146 -10.25 -2.13 21.23
C GLN A 146 -11.06 -2.75 20.09
N VAL A 147 -10.81 -4.02 19.81
CA VAL A 147 -11.49 -4.77 18.72
C VAL A 147 -12.25 -5.94 19.31
N GLU A 148 -13.55 -5.92 19.11
CA GLU A 148 -14.38 -7.13 19.24
C GLU A 148 -14.46 -7.82 17.88
N ARG A 149 -13.98 -9.06 17.80
CA ARG A 149 -13.95 -9.84 16.55
C ARG A 149 -15.35 -10.15 16.01
N VAL A 150 -16.32 -10.26 16.91
CA VAL A 150 -17.73 -10.38 16.57
C VAL A 150 -18.50 -9.40 17.45
N SER A 151 -18.97 -8.29 16.88
CA SER A 151 -19.71 -7.26 17.59
C SER A 151 -20.97 -6.86 16.83
N ALA A 152 -22.04 -6.52 17.56
CA ALA A 152 -23.25 -6.03 16.95
C ALA A 152 -23.05 -4.60 16.42
N ILE A 153 -23.39 -4.39 15.15
CA ILE A 153 -23.50 -3.07 14.52
C ILE A 153 -24.91 -2.53 14.78
N SER A 154 -25.92 -3.41 14.67
CA SER A 154 -27.31 -3.13 14.99
C SER A 154 -28.03 -4.41 15.33
N ASP A 155 -29.10 -4.30 16.07
CA ASP A 155 -30.05 -5.36 16.35
C ASP A 155 -31.47 -4.89 15.98
N ILE A 156 -32.24 -5.78 15.38
CA ILE A 156 -33.59 -5.51 14.93
C ILE A 156 -34.50 -6.55 15.57
N HIS A 157 -35.47 -6.10 16.35
CA HIS A 157 -36.44 -6.94 17.03
C HIS A 157 -37.76 -6.98 16.28
N HIS A 158 -38.30 -8.19 16.18
CA HIS A 158 -39.62 -8.47 15.65
C HIS A 158 -40.41 -9.30 16.69
N ASP A 159 -41.69 -9.42 16.48
CA ASP A 159 -42.51 -10.30 17.33
C ASP A 159 -42.07 -11.74 17.16
N GLY A 160 -41.53 -12.32 18.25
CA GLY A 160 -41.06 -13.69 18.30
C GLY A 160 -39.69 -14.00 17.70
N TRP A 161 -38.94 -12.99 17.17
CA TRP A 161 -37.60 -13.19 16.63
C TRP A 161 -36.77 -11.89 16.57
N SER A 162 -35.47 -12.02 16.40
CA SER A 162 -34.57 -10.87 16.19
C SER A 162 -33.50 -11.17 15.15
N VAL A 163 -32.89 -10.11 14.60
CA VAL A 163 -31.76 -10.22 13.68
C VAL A 163 -30.66 -9.27 14.14
N ASP A 164 -29.48 -9.81 14.38
CA ASP A 164 -28.28 -9.07 14.69
C ASP A 164 -27.45 -8.87 13.40
N LEU A 165 -27.10 -7.64 13.06
CA LEU A 165 -26.08 -7.33 12.09
C LEU A 165 -24.73 -7.28 12.81
N LEU A 166 -23.84 -8.23 12.50
CA LEU A 166 -22.60 -8.44 13.24
C LEU A 166 -21.38 -8.13 12.36
N LYS A 167 -20.37 -7.48 12.92
CA LYS A 167 -18.98 -7.58 12.39
C LYS A 167 -18.51 -9.02 12.56
N SER A 168 -17.77 -9.52 11.60
CA SER A 168 -17.24 -10.90 11.61
C SER A 168 -15.90 -10.93 10.87
N PRO A 169 -14.98 -11.84 11.26
CA PRO A 169 -13.76 -12.05 10.49
C PRO A 169 -14.04 -12.31 9.01
N LEU A 170 -13.17 -11.79 8.16
CA LEU A 170 -13.30 -11.89 6.70
C LEU A 170 -12.87 -13.26 6.19
N GLY A 171 -11.74 -13.79 6.70
CA GLY A 171 -11.15 -15.05 6.26
C GLY A 171 -9.64 -15.04 6.15
N VAL A 172 -9.12 -15.56 5.04
CA VAL A 172 -7.69 -15.59 4.73
C VAL A 172 -7.30 -14.30 4.02
N VAL A 173 -6.32 -13.57 4.55
CA VAL A 173 -5.78 -12.35 3.95
C VAL A 173 -4.43 -12.66 3.31
N GLY A 174 -4.26 -12.31 2.04
CA GLY A 174 -3.00 -12.45 1.33
C GLY A 174 -2.24 -11.12 1.30
N PHE A 175 -0.97 -11.10 1.73
CA PHE A 175 -0.11 -9.92 1.64
C PHE A 175 1.06 -10.15 0.69
N VAL A 176 1.34 -9.14 -0.15
CA VAL A 176 2.60 -9.01 -0.87
C VAL A 176 3.25 -7.70 -0.46
N PHE A 177 4.41 -7.81 0.18
CA PHE A 177 5.17 -6.70 0.69
C PHE A 177 6.49 -6.49 -0.05
N GLU A 178 7.01 -5.27 0.03
CA GLU A 178 8.40 -4.96 -0.28
C GLU A 178 9.36 -5.76 0.60
N GLY A 179 10.66 -5.75 0.24
CA GLY A 179 11.72 -6.41 1.02
C GLY A 179 12.10 -5.59 2.26
N ARG A 180 11.27 -5.65 3.30
CA ARG A 180 11.53 -5.00 4.61
C ARG A 180 11.28 -5.99 5.74
N PRO A 181 12.14 -6.04 6.78
CA PRO A 181 11.94 -6.93 7.92
C PRO A 181 10.69 -6.63 8.76
N ASN A 182 10.33 -5.35 8.94
CA ASN A 182 9.23 -4.93 9.81
C ASN A 182 7.84 -5.39 9.33
N VAL A 183 7.67 -5.69 8.03
CA VAL A 183 6.37 -6.14 7.50
C VAL A 183 5.87 -7.46 8.10
N ILE A 184 6.76 -8.22 8.76
CA ILE A 184 6.38 -9.45 9.47
C ILE A 184 5.48 -9.12 10.67
N ALA A 185 5.82 -8.07 11.42
CA ALA A 185 4.97 -7.59 12.51
C ALA A 185 3.64 -7.05 11.95
N ASP A 186 3.70 -6.23 10.91
CA ASP A 186 2.52 -5.64 10.26
C ASP A 186 1.54 -6.74 9.81
N ALA A 187 2.01 -7.82 9.16
CA ALA A 187 1.16 -8.91 8.66
C ALA A 187 0.30 -9.55 9.76
N THR A 188 0.76 -9.56 11.01
CA THR A 188 0.05 -10.17 12.13
C THR A 188 -1.17 -9.37 12.59
N GLY A 189 -1.28 -8.10 12.22
CA GLY A 189 -2.37 -7.23 12.64
C GLY A 189 -3.77 -7.75 12.33
N VAL A 190 -3.92 -8.55 11.27
CA VAL A 190 -5.21 -9.13 10.88
C VAL A 190 -5.74 -10.17 11.90
N LEU A 191 -4.89 -10.72 12.77
CA LEU A 191 -5.33 -11.62 13.84
C LEU A 191 -6.23 -10.90 14.83
N LYS A 192 -6.05 -9.59 15.02
CA LYS A 192 -6.85 -8.78 15.94
C LYS A 192 -8.34 -8.84 15.59
N SER A 193 -8.68 -8.86 14.32
CA SER A 193 -10.05 -9.04 13.82
C SER A 193 -10.41 -10.51 13.51
N GLY A 194 -9.54 -11.46 13.89
CA GLY A 194 -9.81 -12.91 13.80
C GLY A 194 -9.52 -13.52 12.43
N ASN A 195 -8.76 -12.87 11.58
CA ASN A 195 -8.37 -13.39 10.28
C ASN A 195 -7.03 -14.14 10.34
N SER A 196 -6.83 -15.08 9.44
CA SER A 196 -5.53 -15.67 9.16
C SER A 196 -4.83 -14.94 8.01
N VAL A 197 -3.52 -15.15 7.87
CA VAL A 197 -2.71 -14.47 6.86
C VAL A 197 -1.75 -15.42 6.15
N VAL A 198 -1.62 -15.23 4.84
CA VAL A 198 -0.52 -15.75 4.03
C VAL A 198 0.22 -14.56 3.44
N PHE A 199 1.52 -14.47 3.65
CA PHE A 199 2.26 -13.33 3.16
C PHE A 199 3.55 -13.73 2.45
N ARG A 200 3.96 -12.85 1.55
CA ARG A 200 5.20 -12.93 0.80
C ARG A 200 5.97 -11.63 0.93
N VAL A 201 7.26 -11.73 1.18
CA VAL A 201 8.18 -10.58 1.23
C VAL A 201 9.12 -10.59 0.03
N GLY A 202 9.71 -9.43 -0.28
CA GLY A 202 10.71 -9.31 -1.32
C GLY A 202 11.91 -10.25 -1.08
N ARG A 203 12.51 -10.75 -2.18
CA ARG A 203 13.62 -11.72 -2.16
C ARG A 203 14.76 -11.33 -1.24
N ASP A 204 15.10 -10.04 -1.19
CA ASP A 204 16.28 -9.56 -0.47
C ASP A 204 16.10 -9.61 1.06
N ALA A 205 14.86 -9.68 1.58
CA ALA A 205 14.55 -9.80 3.01
C ALA A 205 14.00 -11.19 3.39
N LEU A 206 14.02 -12.16 2.49
CA LEU A 206 13.34 -13.45 2.71
C LEU A 206 13.98 -14.27 3.84
N LYS A 207 15.31 -14.33 3.92
CA LYS A 207 15.99 -15.08 4.98
C LYS A 207 15.75 -14.42 6.34
N THR A 208 15.85 -13.10 6.42
CA THR A 208 15.53 -12.33 7.62
C THR A 208 14.08 -12.54 8.06
N ALA A 209 13.14 -12.51 7.12
CA ALA A 209 11.72 -12.77 7.39
C ALA A 209 11.52 -14.18 7.98
N LYS A 210 12.17 -15.19 7.40
CA LYS A 210 12.11 -16.55 7.89
C LYS A 210 12.68 -16.66 9.31
N ALA A 211 13.82 -16.03 9.58
CA ALA A 211 14.41 -16.01 10.91
C ALA A 211 13.48 -15.38 11.97
N ILE A 212 12.83 -14.25 11.63
CA ILE A 212 11.84 -13.62 12.53
C ILE A 212 10.66 -14.55 12.80
N VAL A 213 10.16 -15.24 11.76
CA VAL A 213 9.03 -16.16 11.89
C VAL A 213 9.40 -17.35 12.78
N GLU A 214 10.56 -17.97 12.55
CA GLU A 214 10.98 -19.17 13.27
C GLU A 214 11.43 -18.89 14.71
N GLU A 215 12.22 -17.82 14.93
CA GLU A 215 12.82 -17.54 16.24
C GLU A 215 11.90 -16.73 17.17
N ALA A 216 11.02 -15.88 16.62
CA ALA A 216 10.21 -14.98 17.44
C ALA A 216 8.70 -15.18 17.32
N LEU A 217 8.17 -15.33 16.09
CA LEU A 217 6.73 -15.37 15.85
C LEU A 217 6.11 -16.74 16.22
N TYR A 218 6.62 -17.84 15.67
CA TYR A 218 6.09 -19.18 15.94
C TYR A 218 6.16 -19.58 17.42
N PRO A 219 7.26 -19.32 18.16
CA PRO A 219 7.28 -19.54 19.59
C PRO A 219 6.22 -18.75 20.36
N ALA A 220 5.89 -17.51 19.90
CA ALA A 220 4.84 -16.72 20.52
C ALA A 220 3.44 -17.30 20.27
N LEU A 221 3.16 -17.83 19.07
CA LEU A 221 1.90 -18.54 18.78
C LEU A 221 1.74 -19.81 19.64
N ASP A 222 2.82 -20.60 19.74
CA ASP A 222 2.82 -21.84 20.51
C ASP A 222 2.57 -21.58 22.00
N LEU A 223 3.18 -20.51 22.55
CA LEU A 223 3.03 -20.16 23.96
C LEU A 223 1.57 -19.92 24.36
N VAL A 224 0.78 -19.36 23.47
CA VAL A 224 -0.64 -19.03 23.73
C VAL A 224 -1.63 -20.03 23.12
N GLY A 225 -1.14 -21.12 22.52
CA GLY A 225 -1.94 -22.17 21.93
C GLY A 225 -2.66 -21.76 20.62
N ILE A 226 -2.16 -20.78 19.91
CA ILE A 226 -2.64 -20.41 18.57
C ILE A 226 -1.90 -21.24 17.52
N SER A 227 -2.65 -21.85 16.60
CA SER A 227 -2.05 -22.64 15.51
C SER A 227 -1.12 -21.79 14.65
N ARG A 228 0.10 -22.30 14.37
CA ARG A 228 1.03 -21.69 13.42
C ARG A 228 0.43 -21.48 12.02
N ASN A 229 -0.62 -22.24 11.70
CA ASN A 229 -1.35 -22.09 10.44
C ASN A 229 -2.12 -20.77 10.34
N ALA A 230 -2.33 -20.06 11.45
CA ALA A 230 -2.95 -18.73 11.41
C ALA A 230 -2.06 -17.67 10.69
N ILE A 231 -0.75 -17.90 10.65
CA ILE A 231 0.23 -17.00 10.00
C ILE A 231 1.20 -17.82 9.15
N ARG A 232 1.15 -17.66 7.84
CA ARG A 232 1.96 -18.43 6.88
C ARG A 232 2.84 -17.51 6.04
N LEU A 233 4.17 -17.76 6.04
CA LEU A 233 5.13 -17.12 5.14
C LEU A 233 5.33 -18.02 3.91
N ILE A 234 5.23 -17.45 2.71
CA ILE A 234 5.64 -18.13 1.47
C ILE A 234 7.16 -18.09 1.37
N GLU A 235 7.80 -19.23 1.61
CA GLU A 235 9.25 -19.39 1.63
C GLU A 235 9.82 -19.57 0.21
N SER A 236 9.54 -18.65 -0.69
CA SER A 236 10.06 -18.68 -2.06
C SER A 236 10.53 -17.31 -2.54
N PRO A 237 11.73 -17.21 -3.13
CA PRO A 237 12.22 -15.97 -3.72
C PRO A 237 11.56 -15.64 -5.06
N GLU A 238 10.80 -16.57 -5.64
CA GLU A 238 10.25 -16.45 -6.99
C GLU A 238 9.11 -15.42 -7.04
N ARG A 239 9.19 -14.49 -8.02
CA ARG A 239 8.16 -13.45 -8.21
C ARG A 239 6.79 -14.05 -8.54
N SER A 240 6.77 -15.17 -9.23
CA SER A 240 5.56 -15.90 -9.63
C SER A 240 4.70 -16.36 -8.46
N THR A 241 5.27 -16.52 -7.26
CA THR A 241 4.49 -16.84 -6.05
C THR A 241 3.59 -15.68 -5.59
N ALA A 242 3.96 -14.43 -5.89
CA ALA A 242 3.08 -13.28 -5.66
C ALA A 242 1.87 -13.33 -6.61
N TRP A 243 2.10 -13.65 -7.86
CA TRP A 243 1.03 -13.82 -8.85
C TRP A 243 0.12 -15.00 -8.51
N ALA A 244 0.71 -16.14 -8.10
CA ALA A 244 -0.03 -17.30 -7.65
C ALA A 244 -0.89 -16.99 -6.39
N LEU A 245 -0.37 -16.21 -5.44
CA LEU A 245 -1.12 -15.79 -4.26
C LEU A 245 -2.35 -14.96 -4.67
N PHE A 246 -2.18 -13.97 -5.53
CA PHE A 246 -3.25 -13.07 -5.97
C PHE A 246 -4.20 -13.67 -7.02
N SER A 247 -3.90 -14.87 -7.53
CA SER A 247 -4.80 -15.65 -8.41
C SER A 247 -5.58 -16.74 -7.70
N ASN A 248 -5.44 -16.91 -6.37
CA ASN A 248 -6.11 -17.98 -5.65
C ASN A 248 -7.42 -17.50 -5.03
N SER A 249 -8.54 -18.00 -5.56
CA SER A 249 -9.90 -17.63 -5.15
C SER A 249 -10.28 -18.00 -3.69
N ASN A 250 -9.42 -18.69 -2.94
CA ASN A 250 -9.59 -18.90 -1.51
C ASN A 250 -9.12 -17.73 -0.65
N LEU A 251 -8.52 -16.70 -1.24
CA LEU A 251 -8.27 -15.45 -0.53
C LEU A 251 -9.55 -14.64 -0.36
N ASN A 252 -9.75 -14.09 0.82
CA ASN A 252 -10.86 -13.19 1.14
C ASN A 252 -10.50 -11.71 0.97
N LEU A 253 -9.21 -11.38 0.98
CA LEU A 253 -8.66 -10.05 0.71
C LEU A 253 -7.21 -10.19 0.25
N ALA A 254 -6.85 -9.47 -0.80
CA ALA A 254 -5.46 -9.35 -1.28
C ALA A 254 -4.94 -7.94 -1.00
N VAL A 255 -3.81 -7.84 -0.30
CA VAL A 255 -3.18 -6.57 0.08
C VAL A 255 -1.79 -6.48 -0.55
N ALA A 256 -1.56 -5.47 -1.38
CA ALA A 256 -0.26 -5.24 -2.01
C ALA A 256 0.32 -3.88 -1.59
N ARG A 257 1.61 -3.90 -1.21
CA ARG A 257 2.42 -2.71 -0.94
C ARG A 257 3.72 -2.81 -1.72
N GLY A 258 4.02 -1.78 -2.52
CA GLY A 258 5.22 -1.77 -3.36
C GLY A 258 5.18 -0.70 -4.45
N SER A 259 5.99 -0.85 -5.49
CA SER A 259 5.96 0.08 -6.63
C SER A 259 4.62 0.08 -7.34
N GLY A 260 4.21 1.22 -7.88
CA GLY A 260 2.92 1.40 -8.55
C GLY A 260 2.65 0.35 -9.64
N GLU A 261 3.64 0.03 -10.47
CA GLU A 261 3.51 -0.98 -11.53
C GLU A 261 3.26 -2.39 -10.95
N ALA A 262 4.04 -2.80 -9.94
CA ALA A 262 3.88 -4.12 -9.32
C ALA A 262 2.52 -4.26 -8.62
N VAL A 263 2.09 -3.21 -7.93
CA VAL A 263 0.80 -3.17 -7.22
C VAL A 263 -0.37 -3.22 -8.21
N ARG A 264 -0.29 -2.45 -9.31
CA ARG A 264 -1.30 -2.47 -10.37
C ARG A 264 -1.42 -3.84 -11.02
N MET A 265 -0.27 -4.50 -11.32
CA MET A 265 -0.27 -5.85 -11.88
C MET A 265 -0.93 -6.86 -10.93
N LEU A 266 -0.54 -6.86 -9.66
CA LEU A 266 -1.13 -7.74 -8.64
C LEU A 266 -2.62 -7.49 -8.45
N GLY A 267 -3.02 -6.23 -8.36
CA GLY A 267 -4.43 -5.83 -8.27
C GLY A 267 -5.25 -6.33 -9.46
N GLY A 268 -4.74 -6.16 -10.67
CA GLY A 268 -5.39 -6.65 -11.89
C GLY A 268 -5.54 -8.17 -11.93
N ILE A 269 -4.55 -8.92 -11.40
CA ILE A 269 -4.68 -10.37 -11.22
C ILE A 269 -5.81 -10.68 -10.24
N ALA A 270 -5.76 -10.14 -9.01
CA ALA A 270 -6.74 -10.43 -7.97
C ALA A 270 -8.18 -10.15 -8.42
N GLN A 271 -8.41 -9.03 -9.11
CA GLN A 271 -9.72 -8.64 -9.62
C GLN A 271 -10.28 -9.64 -10.64
N GLN A 272 -9.44 -10.23 -11.51
CA GLN A 272 -9.87 -11.27 -12.46
C GLN A 272 -10.35 -12.55 -11.76
N TYR A 273 -9.82 -12.84 -10.58
CA TYR A 273 -10.24 -13.98 -9.75
C TYR A 273 -11.32 -13.62 -8.73
N GLY A 274 -11.89 -12.39 -8.82
CA GLY A 274 -12.97 -11.92 -7.95
C GLY A 274 -12.53 -11.68 -6.50
N ILE A 275 -11.22 -11.47 -6.26
CA ILE A 275 -10.67 -11.25 -4.93
C ILE A 275 -10.71 -9.74 -4.64
N PRO A 276 -11.34 -9.31 -3.52
CA PRO A 276 -11.25 -7.92 -3.06
C PRO A 276 -9.80 -7.53 -2.80
N VAL A 277 -9.46 -6.28 -3.09
CA VAL A 277 -8.09 -5.77 -2.98
C VAL A 277 -7.98 -4.59 -2.00
N SER A 278 -6.79 -4.39 -1.47
CA SER A 278 -6.32 -3.15 -0.87
C SER A 278 -4.92 -2.87 -1.44
N LEU A 279 -4.82 -1.84 -2.26
CA LEU A 279 -3.64 -1.57 -3.06
C LEU A 279 -2.98 -0.27 -2.59
N HIS A 280 -1.68 -0.34 -2.34
CA HIS A 280 -0.84 0.79 -1.99
C HIS A 280 0.35 0.83 -2.95
N GLY A 281 0.25 1.65 -3.98
CA GLY A 281 1.24 1.78 -5.05
C GLY A 281 1.83 3.18 -5.14
N THR A 282 1.49 3.90 -6.21
CA THR A 282 1.98 5.25 -6.48
C THR A 282 1.51 6.25 -5.44
N GLY A 283 2.45 7.01 -4.88
CA GLY A 283 2.19 8.10 -3.94
C GLY A 283 2.26 9.47 -4.61
N GLY A 284 2.51 10.48 -3.79
CA GLY A 284 2.60 11.87 -4.20
C GLY A 284 1.37 12.68 -3.80
N ALA A 285 1.55 13.55 -2.81
CA ALA A 285 0.50 14.44 -2.34
C ALA A 285 0.43 15.72 -3.17
N TRP A 286 -0.78 16.25 -3.33
CA TRP A 286 -1.01 17.54 -3.95
C TRP A 286 -1.47 18.57 -2.94
N MET A 287 -0.97 19.79 -3.06
CA MET A 287 -1.36 20.94 -2.25
C MET A 287 -1.87 22.04 -3.18
N MET A 288 -3.00 22.65 -2.81
CA MET A 288 -3.68 23.66 -3.61
C MET A 288 -3.87 24.93 -2.78
N THR A 289 -3.79 26.07 -3.43
CA THR A 289 -4.05 27.37 -2.81
C THR A 289 -5.35 27.99 -3.33
N ASN A 290 -5.87 28.95 -2.61
CA ASN A 290 -7.00 29.78 -3.00
C ASN A 290 -6.75 31.26 -2.67
N GLU A 291 -7.76 32.11 -2.84
CA GLU A 291 -7.71 33.55 -2.58
C GLU A 291 -7.55 33.87 -1.08
N SER A 292 -8.03 32.97 -0.20
CA SER A 292 -7.95 33.14 1.26
C SER A 292 -6.76 32.45 1.92
N THR A 293 -5.80 31.95 1.10
CA THR A 293 -4.64 31.22 1.60
C THR A 293 -3.74 32.12 2.45
N ASP A 294 -3.58 31.74 3.73
CA ASP A 294 -2.60 32.36 4.62
C ASP A 294 -1.18 31.96 4.21
N LEU A 295 -0.34 32.94 3.93
CA LEU A 295 1.01 32.73 3.41
C LEU A 295 1.96 32.06 4.40
N SER A 296 1.81 32.34 5.71
CA SER A 296 2.62 31.67 6.74
C SER A 296 2.23 30.21 6.85
N ARG A 297 0.95 29.91 6.83
CA ARG A 297 0.43 28.54 6.83
C ARG A 297 0.86 27.75 5.58
N LEU A 298 0.88 28.41 4.41
CA LEU A 298 1.37 27.81 3.17
C LEU A 298 2.84 27.41 3.31
N HIS A 299 3.69 28.33 3.80
CA HIS A 299 5.10 28.08 4.05
C HIS A 299 5.30 26.87 4.98
N ASP A 300 4.64 26.88 6.13
CA ASP A 300 4.81 25.84 7.16
C ASP A 300 4.25 24.48 6.70
N ALA A 301 3.15 24.49 5.94
CA ALA A 301 2.57 23.28 5.36
C ALA A 301 3.51 22.63 4.32
N ILE A 302 4.16 23.42 3.47
CA ILE A 302 5.16 22.93 2.51
C ILE A 302 6.35 22.34 3.26
N LEU A 303 6.91 23.10 4.20
CA LEU A 303 8.06 22.66 4.98
C LEU A 303 7.79 21.37 5.74
N GLY A 304 6.65 21.27 6.42
CA GLY A 304 6.23 20.06 7.13
C GLY A 304 5.88 18.87 6.24
N SER A 305 5.74 19.10 4.92
CA SER A 305 5.43 18.07 3.92
C SER A 305 6.64 17.55 3.15
N LEU A 306 7.86 18.06 3.43
CA LEU A 306 9.09 17.74 2.71
C LEU A 306 10.23 17.27 3.62
N ASP A 307 9.92 16.73 4.79
CA ASP A 307 10.89 16.21 5.75
C ASP A 307 11.69 15.00 5.25
N ARG A 308 11.09 14.20 4.39
CA ARG A 308 11.66 13.01 3.74
C ARG A 308 10.75 12.51 2.63
N LYS A 309 11.27 11.73 1.67
CA LYS A 309 10.46 11.10 0.64
C LYS A 309 9.78 9.82 1.14
N VAL A 310 8.46 9.85 1.12
CA VAL A 310 7.55 8.71 1.29
C VAL A 310 6.29 8.98 0.47
N CYS A 311 5.33 8.05 0.44
CA CYS A 311 4.13 8.12 -0.42
C CYS A 311 3.25 9.36 -0.21
N ASN A 312 3.18 9.93 1.00
CA ASN A 312 2.39 11.12 1.33
C ASN A 312 3.20 12.44 1.34
N THR A 313 4.43 12.40 0.84
CA THR A 313 5.25 13.62 0.67
C THR A 313 4.65 14.50 -0.41
N LEU A 314 4.72 15.82 -0.20
CA LEU A 314 4.30 16.82 -1.18
C LEU A 314 5.02 16.60 -2.51
N ASN A 315 4.24 16.47 -3.58
CA ASN A 315 4.72 16.22 -4.93
C ASN A 315 4.33 17.33 -5.90
N THR A 316 3.13 17.89 -5.75
CA THR A 316 2.61 18.90 -6.68
C THR A 316 1.93 20.04 -5.93
N LEU A 317 2.24 21.28 -6.33
CA LEU A 317 1.68 22.52 -5.82
C LEU A 317 0.87 23.20 -6.93
N CYS A 318 -0.42 23.43 -6.68
CA CYS A 318 -1.31 24.21 -7.54
C CYS A 318 -1.46 25.62 -6.94
N LEU A 319 -0.92 26.63 -7.60
CA LEU A 319 -0.99 28.03 -7.18
C LEU A 319 -2.08 28.77 -7.94
N LEU A 320 -2.92 29.53 -7.23
CA LEU A 320 -3.96 30.31 -7.88
C LEU A 320 -3.34 31.48 -8.62
N LYS A 321 -3.73 31.65 -9.91
CA LYS A 321 -3.19 32.67 -10.82
C LYS A 321 -3.36 34.10 -10.31
N SER A 322 -4.51 34.42 -9.69
CA SER A 322 -4.75 35.75 -9.12
C SER A 322 -3.81 36.10 -7.96
N GLU A 323 -3.25 35.09 -7.28
CA GLU A 323 -2.43 35.21 -6.08
C GLU A 323 -0.97 34.78 -6.30
N VAL A 324 -0.60 34.41 -7.51
CA VAL A 324 0.71 33.81 -7.81
C VAL A 324 1.88 34.74 -7.45
N GLU A 325 1.73 36.04 -7.65
CA GLU A 325 2.77 37.03 -7.31
C GLU A 325 3.09 37.06 -5.80
N ALA A 326 2.07 36.85 -4.96
CA ALA A 326 2.25 36.79 -3.52
C ALA A 326 2.65 35.38 -3.04
N GLN A 327 2.10 34.33 -3.64
CA GLN A 327 2.29 32.94 -3.20
C GLN A 327 3.60 32.32 -3.67
N LEU A 328 4.03 32.55 -4.92
CA LEU A 328 5.22 31.92 -5.50
C LEU A 328 6.52 32.21 -4.71
N PRO A 329 6.80 33.46 -4.29
CA PRO A 329 7.98 33.72 -3.46
C PRO A 329 7.99 32.96 -2.13
N VAL A 330 6.81 32.80 -1.52
CA VAL A 330 6.65 32.02 -0.26
C VAL A 330 6.92 30.55 -0.50
N VAL A 331 6.41 29.99 -1.59
CA VAL A 331 6.64 28.60 -2.00
C VAL A 331 8.13 28.35 -2.22
N LEU A 332 8.81 29.18 -3.01
CA LEU A 332 10.23 29.02 -3.29
C LEU A 332 11.08 29.16 -2.01
N ASN A 333 10.71 30.06 -1.10
CA ASN A 333 11.36 30.16 0.21
C ASN A 333 11.16 28.92 1.07
N ALA A 334 9.96 28.35 1.09
CA ALA A 334 9.68 27.11 1.81
C ALA A 334 10.46 25.91 1.24
N LEU A 335 10.56 25.80 -0.09
CA LEU A 335 11.36 24.77 -0.76
C LEU A 335 12.86 24.90 -0.44
N LYS A 336 13.36 26.14 -0.44
CA LYS A 336 14.74 26.44 -0.03
C LYS A 336 14.97 26.01 1.41
N SER A 337 14.09 26.39 2.32
CA SER A 337 14.18 26.01 3.74
C SER A 337 14.12 24.48 3.93
N ALA A 338 13.29 23.79 3.18
CA ALA A 338 13.23 22.31 3.21
C ALA A 338 14.56 21.68 2.74
N GLY A 339 15.14 22.21 1.67
CA GLY A 339 16.47 21.79 1.20
C GLY A 339 17.55 22.05 2.26
N GLU A 340 17.59 23.24 2.86
CA GLU A 340 18.55 23.62 3.91
C GLU A 340 18.46 22.69 5.12
N HIS A 341 17.26 22.30 5.56
CA HIS A 341 17.06 21.32 6.66
C HIS A 341 17.66 19.95 6.34
N LEU A 342 17.67 19.56 5.07
CA LEU A 342 18.25 18.31 4.60
C LEU A 342 19.71 18.45 4.15
N ASN A 343 20.30 19.64 4.27
CA ASN A 343 21.64 20.03 3.74
C ASN A 343 21.77 19.73 2.23
N GLN A 344 20.71 20.03 1.47
CA GLN A 344 20.60 19.79 0.03
C GLN A 344 19.98 21.01 -0.67
N PRO A 345 20.20 21.17 -2.00
CA PRO A 345 19.36 22.04 -2.81
C PRO A 345 17.93 21.49 -2.91
N TYR A 346 17.04 22.21 -3.59
CA TYR A 346 15.74 21.74 -4.02
C TYR A 346 15.64 21.76 -5.55
N LYS A 347 14.72 20.96 -6.10
CA LYS A 347 14.44 20.91 -7.55
C LYS A 347 12.94 21.12 -7.80
N VAL A 348 12.62 21.81 -8.91
CA VAL A 348 11.24 22.14 -9.30
C VAL A 348 10.96 21.74 -10.74
N HIS A 349 9.86 21.04 -10.95
CA HIS A 349 9.27 20.81 -12.25
C HIS A 349 8.15 21.83 -12.46
N VAL A 350 8.23 22.60 -13.53
CA VAL A 350 7.27 23.67 -13.83
C VAL A 350 6.41 23.25 -15.00
N GLU A 351 5.08 23.21 -14.82
CA GLU A 351 4.18 22.97 -15.93
C GLU A 351 4.38 24.06 -17.01
N THR A 352 4.38 23.67 -18.29
CA THR A 352 4.82 24.51 -19.42
C THR A 352 4.13 25.88 -19.49
N ASN A 353 2.80 25.96 -19.28
CA ASN A 353 2.09 27.24 -19.29
C ASN A 353 2.40 28.10 -18.05
N SER A 354 2.79 27.48 -16.97
CA SER A 354 3.18 28.12 -15.71
C SER A 354 4.61 28.70 -15.75
N ALA A 355 5.41 28.30 -16.76
CA ALA A 355 6.79 28.75 -16.91
C ALA A 355 6.93 30.29 -17.11
N THR A 356 5.87 30.96 -17.50
CA THR A 356 5.86 32.45 -17.68
C THR A 356 6.01 33.22 -16.35
N TYR A 357 5.83 32.56 -15.21
CA TYR A 357 6.00 33.15 -13.88
C TYR A 357 7.43 33.00 -13.33
N PHE A 358 8.31 32.36 -14.09
CA PHE A 358 9.71 32.11 -13.76
C PHE A 358 10.62 32.83 -14.75
N SER A 359 11.84 33.17 -14.33
CA SER A 359 12.84 33.83 -15.20
C SER A 359 13.62 32.79 -16.03
N ASP A 360 14.24 33.24 -17.12
CA ASP A 360 15.17 32.40 -17.90
C ASP A 360 16.39 31.97 -17.07
N ASP A 361 16.79 32.78 -16.09
CA ASP A 361 17.89 32.46 -15.18
C ASP A 361 17.55 31.29 -14.27
N ASP A 362 16.27 31.15 -13.84
CA ASP A 362 15.84 30.00 -13.05
C ASP A 362 16.05 28.67 -13.80
N PHE A 363 15.68 28.64 -15.09
CA PHE A 363 15.83 27.45 -15.94
C PHE A 363 17.28 27.16 -16.35
N SER A 364 18.18 28.15 -16.25
CA SER A 364 19.60 27.96 -16.54
C SER A 364 20.42 27.49 -15.35
N ALA A 365 19.90 27.68 -14.12
CA ALA A 365 20.56 27.30 -12.89
C ALA A 365 20.65 25.75 -12.79
N LYS A 366 21.78 25.27 -12.26
CA LYS A 366 22.01 23.83 -12.03
C LYS A 366 22.25 23.55 -10.56
N VAL A 367 21.87 22.37 -10.12
CA VAL A 367 22.07 21.90 -8.76
C VAL A 367 22.59 20.46 -8.76
N SER A 368 23.38 20.13 -7.75
CA SER A 368 23.87 18.76 -7.52
C SER A 368 22.76 17.95 -6.83
N VAL A 369 22.22 16.94 -7.50
CA VAL A 369 21.15 16.07 -6.98
C VAL A 369 21.72 14.71 -6.68
N GLU A 370 21.42 14.16 -5.50
CA GLU A 370 21.77 12.78 -5.15
C GLU A 370 20.74 11.83 -5.75
N ARG A 371 21.16 11.03 -6.73
CA ARG A 371 20.37 9.97 -7.35
C ARG A 371 20.90 8.60 -6.94
N ALA A 372 20.16 7.53 -7.17
CA ALA A 372 20.59 6.17 -6.88
C ALA A 372 21.94 5.79 -7.53
N THR A 373 22.31 6.44 -8.63
CA THR A 373 23.58 6.25 -9.38
C THR A 373 24.72 7.13 -8.90
N GLY A 374 24.47 8.04 -7.92
CA GLY A 374 25.43 9.01 -7.43
C GLY A 374 24.97 10.45 -7.58
N ILE A 375 25.88 11.42 -7.35
CA ILE A 375 25.59 12.85 -7.48
C ILE A 375 25.64 13.25 -8.95
N ILE A 376 24.59 13.90 -9.44
CA ILE A 376 24.45 14.35 -10.83
C ILE A 376 24.08 15.83 -10.83
N GLU A 377 24.70 16.61 -11.75
CA GLU A 377 24.31 18.00 -12.01
C GLU A 377 23.08 18.04 -12.91
N GLU A 378 21.98 18.58 -12.41
CA GLU A 378 20.69 18.69 -13.11
C GLU A 378 20.21 20.16 -13.11
N PRO A 379 19.33 20.57 -14.06
CA PRO A 379 18.63 21.84 -13.97
C PRO A 379 17.85 21.94 -12.65
N GLN A 380 17.93 23.09 -11.97
CA GLN A 380 17.15 23.33 -10.75
C GLN A 380 15.66 23.45 -11.07
N PHE A 381 15.33 24.08 -12.19
CA PHE A 381 13.98 24.19 -12.72
C PHE A 381 13.90 23.53 -14.08
N GLU A 382 12.89 22.69 -14.29
CA GLU A 382 12.70 21.94 -15.53
C GLU A 382 11.24 22.04 -15.97
N LYS A 383 11.01 22.28 -17.28
CA LYS A 383 9.64 22.33 -17.83
C LYS A 383 9.10 20.95 -18.06
N ILE A 384 7.84 20.74 -17.69
CA ILE A 384 7.10 19.50 -17.94
C ILE A 384 5.76 19.79 -18.61
N ASP A 385 5.25 18.83 -19.36
CA ASP A 385 3.90 18.92 -19.95
C ASP A 385 2.83 18.59 -18.89
N GLU A 386 1.60 19.11 -19.09
CA GLU A 386 0.45 18.85 -18.23
C GLU A 386 0.20 17.33 -18.04
N SER A 387 0.44 16.53 -19.08
CA SER A 387 0.31 15.06 -19.02
C SER A 387 1.25 14.39 -18.02
N ASN A 388 2.32 15.06 -17.59
CA ASN A 388 3.30 14.56 -16.64
C ASN A 388 3.04 15.03 -15.18
N LEU A 389 1.96 15.75 -14.92
CA LEU A 389 1.60 16.22 -13.58
C LEU A 389 1.40 15.08 -12.56
N GLY A 390 1.10 13.86 -13.04
CA GLY A 390 0.95 12.66 -12.22
C GLY A 390 2.25 11.94 -11.88
N THR A 391 3.40 12.43 -12.35
CA THR A 391 4.70 11.81 -12.04
C THR A 391 5.01 11.93 -10.56
N GLU A 392 5.23 10.80 -9.89
CA GLU A 392 5.76 10.79 -8.52
C GLU A 392 7.27 10.93 -8.58
N TRP A 393 7.78 12.05 -8.07
CA TRP A 393 9.22 12.30 -8.03
C TRP A 393 9.87 11.49 -6.91
N GLU A 394 10.76 10.58 -7.28
CA GLU A 394 11.57 9.82 -6.34
C GLU A 394 12.88 10.55 -6.06
N TRP A 395 13.12 10.88 -4.80
CA TRP A 395 14.34 11.55 -4.36
C TRP A 395 14.83 10.97 -3.01
N GLU A 396 16.14 11.01 -2.80
CA GLU A 396 16.76 10.50 -1.57
C GLU A 396 16.85 11.60 -0.50
N LYS A 397 17.36 12.77 -0.87
CA LYS A 397 17.58 13.88 0.06
C LYS A 397 17.20 15.25 -0.52
N THR A 398 17.28 15.44 -1.83
CA THR A 398 16.96 16.70 -2.51
C THR A 398 15.45 16.82 -2.70
N PRO A 399 14.74 17.72 -1.99
CA PRO A 399 13.30 17.90 -2.20
C PRO A 399 12.99 18.25 -3.66
N GLU A 400 12.04 17.54 -4.25
CA GLU A 400 11.68 17.66 -5.65
C GLU A 400 10.16 17.74 -5.79
N VAL A 401 9.64 18.82 -6.40
CA VAL A 401 8.21 19.08 -6.51
C VAL A 401 7.83 19.61 -7.89
N THR A 402 6.56 19.49 -8.26
CA THR A 402 5.95 20.16 -9.42
C THR A 402 5.23 21.41 -8.97
N ILE A 403 5.30 22.48 -9.77
CA ILE A 403 4.48 23.68 -9.62
C ILE A 403 3.63 23.89 -10.88
N VAL A 404 2.33 24.08 -10.67
CA VAL A 404 1.38 24.45 -11.72
C VAL A 404 0.53 25.64 -11.27
N VAL A 405 0.35 26.62 -12.15
CA VAL A 405 -0.49 27.81 -11.92
C VAL A 405 -1.84 27.58 -12.56
N VAL A 406 -2.91 27.71 -11.79
CA VAL A 406 -4.28 27.40 -12.18
C VAL A 406 -5.19 28.61 -12.10
N ASP A 407 -6.19 28.71 -12.98
CA ASP A 407 -7.14 29.82 -13.00
C ASP A 407 -8.14 29.77 -11.82
N SER A 408 -8.36 28.60 -11.22
CA SER A 408 -9.31 28.41 -10.12
C SER A 408 -9.04 27.12 -9.34
N VAL A 409 -9.56 27.03 -8.11
CA VAL A 409 -9.55 25.80 -7.29
C VAL A 409 -10.26 24.65 -8.03
N ALA A 410 -11.34 24.92 -8.75
CA ALA A 410 -12.05 23.93 -9.57
C ALA A 410 -11.13 23.34 -10.66
N ASN A 411 -10.27 24.17 -11.28
CA ASN A 411 -9.28 23.67 -12.24
C ASN A 411 -8.19 22.82 -11.55
N ALA A 412 -7.73 23.21 -10.37
CA ALA A 412 -6.78 22.39 -9.58
C ALA A 412 -7.37 21.02 -9.25
N ILE A 413 -8.65 20.97 -8.81
CA ILE A 413 -9.37 19.73 -8.53
C ILE A 413 -9.50 18.87 -9.80
N ARG A 414 -9.82 19.47 -10.95
CA ARG A 414 -9.90 18.77 -12.24
C ARG A 414 -8.55 18.12 -12.60
N LEU A 415 -7.46 18.87 -12.49
CA LEU A 415 -6.11 18.36 -12.75
C LEU A 415 -5.74 17.22 -11.77
N PHE A 416 -6.04 17.39 -10.49
CA PHE A 416 -5.84 16.36 -9.49
C PHE A 416 -6.61 15.07 -9.84
N ASN A 417 -7.91 15.18 -10.09
CA ASN A 417 -8.75 14.02 -10.40
C ASN A 417 -8.36 13.32 -11.71
N GLN A 418 -7.71 14.03 -12.62
CA GLN A 418 -7.31 13.52 -13.94
C GLN A 418 -5.91 12.91 -13.95
N TYR A 419 -4.93 13.58 -13.32
CA TYR A 419 -3.51 13.24 -13.47
C TYR A 419 -2.87 12.70 -12.20
N SER A 420 -3.37 13.07 -11.00
CA SER A 420 -2.74 12.64 -9.75
C SER A 420 -2.91 11.14 -9.49
N PRO A 421 -2.12 10.55 -8.61
CA PRO A 421 -2.38 9.20 -8.10
C PRO A 421 -3.64 9.13 -7.21
N GLN A 422 -4.39 10.23 -7.05
CA GLN A 422 -5.63 10.34 -6.26
C GLN A 422 -5.45 9.78 -4.83
N PHE A 423 -4.38 10.22 -4.18
CA PHE A 423 -3.97 9.72 -2.87
C PHE A 423 -4.21 10.76 -1.77
N VAL A 424 -3.41 11.82 -1.72
CA VAL A 424 -3.54 12.89 -0.73
C VAL A 424 -3.78 14.24 -1.41
N ALA A 425 -4.83 14.95 -0.99
CA ALA A 425 -5.13 16.31 -1.43
C ALA A 425 -5.24 17.26 -0.24
N SER A 426 -4.62 18.44 -0.34
CA SER A 426 -4.67 19.47 0.68
C SER A 426 -5.03 20.82 0.06
N LEU A 427 -6.07 21.49 0.57
CA LEU A 427 -6.40 22.88 0.23
C LEU A 427 -5.98 23.78 1.39
N ILE A 428 -5.07 24.71 1.14
CA ILE A 428 -4.57 25.62 2.20
C ILE A 428 -5.63 26.70 2.48
N THR A 429 -6.54 26.37 3.38
CA THR A 429 -7.61 27.25 3.84
C THR A 429 -7.87 27.12 5.35
N GLN A 430 -8.40 28.17 5.95
CA GLN A 430 -8.94 28.15 7.31
C GLN A 430 -10.48 28.04 7.34
N SER A 431 -11.12 28.14 6.19
CA SER A 431 -12.57 28.04 6.03
C SER A 431 -13.02 26.57 6.04
N GLN A 432 -13.83 26.21 7.04
CA GLN A 432 -14.43 24.88 7.10
C GLN A 432 -15.41 24.62 5.94
N LEU A 433 -16.08 25.65 5.44
CA LEU A 433 -17.01 25.53 4.33
C LEU A 433 -16.26 25.21 3.03
N GLU A 434 -15.14 25.90 2.77
CA GLU A 434 -14.29 25.59 1.60
C GLU A 434 -13.70 24.18 1.69
N LEU A 435 -13.29 23.75 2.87
CA LEU A 435 -12.78 22.40 3.07
C LEU A 435 -13.85 21.32 2.84
N ILE A 436 -15.09 21.55 3.29
CA ILE A 436 -16.20 20.62 3.04
C ILE A 436 -16.53 20.55 1.55
N ASP A 437 -16.58 21.69 0.85
CA ASP A 437 -16.81 21.75 -0.58
C ASP A 437 -15.70 21.05 -1.36
N PHE A 438 -14.45 21.31 -1.00
CA PHE A 438 -13.26 20.64 -1.55
C PHE A 438 -13.32 19.13 -1.38
N PHE A 439 -13.64 18.66 -0.16
CA PHE A 439 -13.78 17.23 0.15
C PHE A 439 -14.84 16.55 -0.73
N GLY A 440 -15.93 17.26 -1.03
CA GLY A 440 -17.02 16.75 -1.88
C GLY A 440 -16.66 16.61 -3.37
N GLN A 441 -15.60 17.27 -3.83
CA GLN A 441 -15.24 17.34 -5.26
C GLN A 441 -13.95 16.57 -5.61
N VAL A 442 -13.07 16.36 -4.65
CA VAL A 442 -11.76 15.73 -4.88
C VAL A 442 -11.82 14.22 -4.68
N ASN A 443 -11.31 13.46 -5.65
CA ASN A 443 -11.23 12.00 -5.59
C ASN A 443 -9.98 11.55 -4.83
N ALA A 444 -9.97 11.72 -3.51
CA ALA A 444 -8.86 11.29 -2.66
C ALA A 444 -9.38 10.69 -1.35
N PRO A 445 -8.75 9.63 -0.81
CA PRO A 445 -9.10 9.08 0.49
C PRO A 445 -8.58 9.95 1.66
N PHE A 446 -7.59 10.80 1.40
CA PHE A 446 -6.96 11.66 2.39
C PHE A 446 -7.06 13.11 1.96
N VAL A 447 -7.90 13.86 2.66
CA VAL A 447 -8.16 15.27 2.36
C VAL A 447 -7.90 16.11 3.61
N GLY A 448 -7.13 17.17 3.45
CA GLY A 448 -6.73 18.05 4.52
C GLY A 448 -6.62 19.51 4.11
N ASN A 449 -6.17 20.34 5.06
CA ASN A 449 -5.98 21.77 4.84
C ASN A 449 -4.62 22.30 5.35
N GLY A 450 -3.62 21.46 5.33
CA GLY A 450 -2.27 21.77 5.81
C GLY A 450 -1.24 20.79 5.29
N MET A 451 -0.23 20.46 6.10
CA MET A 451 0.81 19.50 5.74
C MET A 451 0.22 18.16 5.27
N THR A 452 0.90 17.51 4.33
CA THR A 452 0.43 16.23 3.75
C THR A 452 0.93 15.00 4.51
N ARG A 453 1.98 15.15 5.33
CA ARG A 453 2.68 14.09 6.06
C ARG A 453 1.89 13.50 7.25
N TRP A 454 0.66 13.97 7.49
CA TRP A 454 -0.22 13.41 8.53
C TRP A 454 -0.80 12.04 8.17
N VAL A 455 -0.77 11.66 6.90
CA VAL A 455 -1.37 10.41 6.41
C VAL A 455 -0.53 9.21 6.85
N ASP A 456 -0.80 8.75 8.05
CA ASP A 456 -0.14 7.62 8.70
C ASP A 456 -1.10 7.05 9.74
N GLY A 457 -1.30 5.74 9.74
CA GLY A 457 -2.28 5.12 10.64
C GLY A 457 -1.92 5.31 12.11
N GLN A 458 -0.66 5.14 12.46
CA GLN A 458 -0.19 5.27 13.83
C GLN A 458 -0.21 6.73 14.30
N TYR A 459 0.23 7.66 13.45
CA TYR A 459 0.29 9.08 13.78
C TYR A 459 -1.10 9.73 13.81
N ALA A 460 -1.95 9.48 12.80
CA ALA A 460 -3.25 10.16 12.67
C ALA A 460 -4.39 9.44 13.42
N LEU A 461 -4.37 8.11 13.48
CA LEU A 461 -5.47 7.30 14.02
C LEU A 461 -5.09 6.50 15.26
N ASN A 462 -3.85 6.62 15.75
CA ASN A 462 -3.32 5.77 16.84
C ASN A 462 -3.53 4.27 16.57
N SER A 463 -3.44 3.87 15.30
CA SER A 463 -3.73 2.52 14.86
C SER A 463 -2.71 2.08 13.80
N PRO A 464 -1.95 0.99 14.04
CA PRO A 464 -0.97 0.53 13.06
C PRO A 464 -1.62 0.22 11.72
N GLU A 465 -0.98 0.65 10.64
CA GLU A 465 -1.50 0.46 9.30
C GLU A 465 -1.00 -0.83 8.65
N LEU A 466 -1.89 -1.53 8.00
CA LEU A 466 -1.59 -2.65 7.11
C LEU A 466 -1.43 -2.19 5.66
N GLY A 467 -2.06 -1.09 5.30
CA GLY A 467 -1.96 -0.44 4.01
C GLY A 467 -2.70 0.88 3.96
N LEU A 468 -2.20 1.77 3.10
CA LEU A 468 -2.86 3.00 2.69
C LEU A 468 -3.40 2.78 1.28
N SER A 469 -4.53 3.39 0.95
CA SER A 469 -5.16 3.15 -0.36
C SER A 469 -5.45 4.45 -1.08
N ASN A 470 -5.43 4.39 -2.38
CA ASN A 470 -5.79 5.48 -3.28
C ASN A 470 -7.03 5.13 -4.11
N TRP A 471 -7.55 6.12 -4.84
CA TRP A 471 -8.54 5.92 -5.88
C TRP A 471 -7.84 5.58 -7.20
N GLU A 472 -8.52 4.87 -8.05
CA GLU A 472 -8.09 4.64 -9.42
C GLU A 472 -9.31 4.65 -10.34
N ASN A 473 -9.26 5.44 -11.38
CA ASN A 473 -10.38 5.61 -12.33
C ASN A 473 -11.73 5.86 -11.64
N GLY A 474 -11.75 6.75 -10.65
CA GLY A 474 -12.96 7.10 -9.89
C GLY A 474 -13.45 6.00 -8.93
N ARG A 475 -12.64 4.97 -8.67
CA ARG A 475 -12.96 3.88 -7.75
C ARG A 475 -11.94 3.78 -6.62
N PHE A 476 -12.43 3.62 -5.42
CA PHE A 476 -11.61 3.38 -4.27
C PHE A 476 -11.24 1.89 -4.19
N LEU A 477 -9.95 1.57 -4.28
CA LEU A 477 -9.45 0.20 -4.36
C LEU A 477 -9.08 -0.36 -2.98
N ALA A 478 -9.96 -0.16 -2.00
CA ALA A 478 -9.78 -0.70 -0.65
C ALA A 478 -11.10 -0.77 0.13
N ARG A 479 -11.05 -1.41 1.29
CA ARG A 479 -12.16 -1.41 2.25
C ARG A 479 -12.24 -0.11 3.06
N SER A 480 -11.08 0.53 3.27
CA SER A 480 -10.96 1.81 3.98
C SER A 480 -9.73 2.56 3.47
N ALA A 481 -9.66 3.87 3.70
CA ALA A 481 -8.51 4.70 3.37
C ALA A 481 -7.23 4.17 4.03
N ILE A 482 -7.31 3.89 5.34
CA ILE A 482 -6.29 3.17 6.10
C ILE A 482 -6.83 1.78 6.43
N LEU A 483 -6.15 0.74 5.94
CA LEU A 483 -6.40 -0.62 6.36
C LEU A 483 -5.60 -0.88 7.64
N SER A 484 -6.27 -1.28 8.71
CA SER A 484 -5.68 -1.59 10.01
C SER A 484 -6.21 -2.92 10.54
N GLY A 485 -5.66 -3.43 11.64
CA GLY A 485 -6.06 -4.69 12.25
C GLY A 485 -7.54 -4.77 12.61
N ASP A 486 -8.15 -3.64 12.97
CA ASP A 486 -9.56 -3.50 13.33
C ASP A 486 -10.53 -3.33 12.14
N SER A 487 -10.02 -3.04 10.94
CA SER A 487 -10.82 -2.77 9.74
C SER A 487 -10.99 -3.97 8.79
N VAL A 488 -10.32 -5.09 9.06
CA VAL A 488 -10.39 -6.31 8.24
C VAL A 488 -11.55 -7.20 8.70
N TYR A 489 -12.77 -6.81 8.37
CA TYR A 489 -13.98 -7.56 8.72
C TYR A 489 -14.99 -7.58 7.57
N THR A 490 -15.97 -8.47 7.68
CA THR A 490 -17.21 -8.48 6.90
C THR A 490 -18.41 -8.34 7.82
N THR A 491 -19.61 -8.18 7.25
CA THR A 491 -20.85 -8.17 8.02
C THR A 491 -21.61 -9.46 7.79
N ARG A 492 -22.20 -10.00 8.87
CA ARG A 492 -23.04 -11.20 8.83
C ARG A 492 -24.32 -10.96 9.59
N LEU A 493 -25.38 -11.59 9.16
CA LEU A 493 -26.66 -11.60 9.86
C LEU A 493 -26.78 -12.87 10.70
N LYS A 494 -27.21 -12.70 11.94
CA LYS A 494 -27.55 -13.80 12.85
C LYS A 494 -29.01 -13.65 13.27
N MET A 495 -29.83 -14.62 12.94
CA MET A 495 -31.24 -14.67 13.34
C MET A 495 -31.37 -15.46 14.64
N ASN A 496 -32.16 -14.94 15.56
CA ASN A 496 -32.57 -15.64 16.76
C ASN A 496 -34.11 -15.73 16.80
N GLN A 497 -34.63 -16.93 16.72
CA GLN A 497 -36.07 -17.22 16.77
C GLN A 497 -36.42 -17.71 18.15
N VAL A 498 -37.38 -17.05 18.81
CA VAL A 498 -37.90 -17.40 20.12
C VAL A 498 -39.27 -18.13 19.99
N GLN A 499 -40.07 -17.69 19.04
CA GLN A 499 -41.41 -18.26 18.80
C GLN A 499 -41.35 -19.30 17.70
N SER A 500 -41.96 -20.49 17.92
CA SER A 500 -41.81 -21.65 17.03
C SER A 500 -42.68 -21.61 15.77
N ASP A 501 -43.74 -20.81 15.74
CA ASP A 501 -44.78 -20.80 14.70
C ASP A 501 -44.74 -19.59 13.77
N LEU A 502 -43.54 -18.96 13.63
CA LEU A 502 -43.36 -17.86 12.74
C LEU A 502 -43.67 -18.21 11.28
N LYS A 503 -44.47 -17.35 10.66
CA LYS A 503 -44.81 -17.44 9.23
C LYS A 503 -44.45 -16.10 8.56
N ARG A 504 -43.93 -16.17 7.32
CA ARG A 504 -43.69 -15.04 6.48
C ARG A 504 -44.93 -14.69 5.66
#